data_7464cb929ebe415a4f023109fdc8b60f
#
_entry.id   7464cb929ebe415a4f023109fdc8b60f
#
_cell.length_a   1.000
_cell.length_b   1.000
_cell.length_c   1.000
_cell.angle_alpha   90.00
_cell.angle_beta   90.00
_cell.angle_gamma   90.00
#
_symmetry.space_group_name_H-M   'P 1'
#
loop_
_entity.id
_entity.type
_entity.pdbx_description
1 polymer ?
#
loop_
_entity_poly.entity_id
_entity_poly.type
_entity_poly.pdbx_seq_one_letter_code
_entity_poly.pdbx_strand_id
1 'polypeptide(L)'
;MNEHYEALRRPPQEALRTIEFGALKGKSDINPQWKYEAMTEEFGLCGIGWKFEIADKEMVPVQQTGEVMIFVVVNLYVKDGESWSAPIPGCGGDFLIKRDKNGMHGNDDGLKMAITDALGNAAKMIGVAADVYRGKFDTKFNRNEKNASQSRFNGQNNPAKGNYTQAVAKREKTAYQQAQPKKTPTTVHDYYELTIEWARAHRAIAFIGPLLNEKFHKGKFEELTLPEAQAFYNNLESLVKEAQAKDDEILEKSMA
;
A
#
# COMPACT_ATOMS: atom_id res chain seq x y z
N MET A 1 -12.40 -23.77 15.55
CA MET A 1 -11.94 -22.92 14.43
C MET A 1 -12.85 -21.72 14.44
N ASN A 2 -12.41 -20.54 14.08
CA ASN A 2 -13.25 -19.32 14.12
C ASN A 2 -14.38 -19.47 13.08
N GLU A 3 -15.63 -19.24 13.47
CA GLU A 3 -16.82 -19.43 12.63
C GLU A 3 -16.79 -18.52 11.41
N HIS A 4 -16.39 -17.25 11.58
CA HIS A 4 -16.20 -16.30 10.47
C HIS A 4 -15.21 -16.81 9.43
N TYR A 5 -14.10 -17.43 9.88
CA TYR A 5 -13.12 -17.97 8.95
C TYR A 5 -13.69 -19.13 8.13
N GLU A 6 -14.49 -20.02 8.73
CA GLU A 6 -15.11 -21.13 7.99
C GLU A 6 -16.16 -20.63 6.97
N ALA A 7 -16.93 -19.60 7.30
CA ALA A 7 -17.90 -18.99 6.39
C ALA A 7 -17.23 -18.32 5.17
N LEU A 8 -16.12 -17.61 5.39
CA LEU A 8 -15.46 -16.80 4.38
C LEU A 8 -14.48 -17.55 3.47
N ARG A 9 -13.97 -18.70 3.90
CA ARG A 9 -12.80 -19.34 3.26
C ARG A 9 -13.08 -19.96 1.89
N ARG A 10 -14.31 -20.41 1.63
CA ARG A 10 -14.66 -21.20 0.44
C ARG A 10 -15.61 -20.44 -0.48
N PRO A 11 -15.14 -19.86 -1.59
CA PRO A 11 -16.03 -19.27 -2.57
C PRO A 11 -16.84 -20.36 -3.29
N PRO A 12 -18.11 -20.09 -3.62
CA PRO A 12 -18.89 -20.94 -4.49
C PRO A 12 -18.32 -20.94 -5.91
N GLN A 13 -18.67 -21.94 -6.72
CA GLN A 13 -18.11 -22.11 -8.05
C GLN A 13 -18.42 -20.93 -8.99
N GLU A 14 -19.59 -20.31 -8.86
CA GLU A 14 -20.05 -19.14 -9.61
C GLU A 14 -19.24 -17.86 -9.30
N ALA A 15 -18.58 -17.82 -8.16
CA ALA A 15 -17.66 -16.72 -7.82
C ALA A 15 -16.30 -16.84 -8.52
N LEU A 16 -16.01 -17.97 -9.16
CA LEU A 16 -14.79 -18.19 -9.91
C LEU A 16 -15.02 -17.86 -11.38
N ARG A 17 -14.17 -16.97 -11.94
CA ARG A 17 -14.20 -16.58 -13.34
C ARG A 17 -13.00 -17.13 -14.07
N THR A 18 -13.22 -17.68 -15.27
CA THR A 18 -12.12 -18.10 -16.14
C THR A 18 -11.43 -16.89 -16.76
N ILE A 19 -10.11 -16.85 -16.70
CA ILE A 19 -9.29 -15.83 -17.33
C ILE A 19 -9.20 -16.17 -18.83
N GLU A 20 -9.71 -15.29 -19.68
CA GLU A 20 -9.81 -15.53 -21.13
C GLU A 20 -8.55 -15.16 -21.90
N PHE A 21 -7.70 -14.25 -21.35
CA PHE A 21 -6.57 -13.68 -22.06
C PHE A 21 -5.29 -13.65 -21.22
N GLY A 22 -4.15 -13.48 -21.90
CA GLY A 22 -2.84 -13.31 -21.26
C GLY A 22 -2.19 -14.62 -20.78
N ALA A 23 -1.13 -14.47 -20.01
CA ALA A 23 -0.30 -15.59 -19.53
C ALA A 23 -1.03 -16.54 -18.56
N LEU A 24 -2.16 -16.12 -18.01
CA LEU A 24 -2.97 -16.90 -17.08
C LEU A 24 -4.26 -17.44 -17.70
N LYS A 25 -4.37 -17.38 -19.05
CA LYS A 25 -5.55 -17.89 -19.77
C LYS A 25 -5.87 -19.33 -19.36
N GLY A 26 -7.17 -19.58 -19.15
CA GLY A 26 -7.70 -20.87 -18.73
C GLY A 26 -7.63 -21.13 -17.22
N LYS A 27 -7.01 -20.26 -16.43
CA LYS A 27 -7.05 -20.30 -14.98
C LYS A 27 -8.23 -19.51 -14.45
N SER A 28 -8.68 -19.84 -13.24
CA SER A 28 -9.77 -19.13 -12.58
C SER A 28 -9.25 -18.00 -11.70
N ASP A 29 -9.99 -16.90 -11.65
CA ASP A 29 -9.84 -15.80 -10.72
C ASP A 29 -11.11 -15.63 -9.89
N ILE A 30 -11.01 -14.98 -8.74
CA ILE A 30 -12.13 -14.73 -7.85
C ILE A 30 -12.81 -13.43 -8.31
N ASN A 31 -14.13 -13.48 -8.48
CA ASN A 31 -14.93 -12.27 -8.71
C ASN A 31 -14.79 -11.32 -7.50
N PRO A 32 -14.29 -10.09 -7.68
CA PRO A 32 -14.16 -9.14 -6.58
C PRO A 32 -15.49 -8.86 -5.87
N GLN A 33 -16.61 -8.84 -6.61
CA GLN A 33 -17.95 -8.60 -6.05
C GLN A 33 -18.33 -9.66 -5.01
N TRP A 34 -17.99 -10.92 -5.26
CA TRP A 34 -18.25 -11.99 -4.28
C TRP A 34 -17.54 -11.74 -2.94
N LYS A 35 -16.34 -11.16 -2.94
CA LYS A 35 -15.64 -10.84 -1.68
C LYS A 35 -16.43 -9.84 -0.83
N TYR A 36 -17.09 -8.87 -1.48
CA TYR A 36 -17.92 -7.88 -0.79
C TYR A 36 -19.24 -8.49 -0.30
N GLU A 37 -19.84 -9.36 -1.11
CA GLU A 37 -21.03 -10.13 -0.75
C GLU A 37 -20.76 -11.03 0.47
N ALA A 38 -19.67 -11.80 0.44
CA ALA A 38 -19.29 -12.67 1.55
C ALA A 38 -19.05 -11.89 2.86
N MET A 39 -18.39 -10.73 2.79
CA MET A 39 -18.23 -9.87 3.96
C MET A 39 -19.57 -9.27 4.43
N THR A 40 -20.47 -8.96 3.50
CA THR A 40 -21.78 -8.40 3.83
C THR A 40 -22.71 -9.48 4.43
N GLU A 41 -22.65 -10.69 3.94
CA GLU A 41 -23.40 -11.84 4.51
C GLU A 41 -22.92 -12.18 5.92
N GLU A 42 -21.61 -12.14 6.13
CA GLU A 42 -21.01 -12.54 7.41
C GLU A 42 -21.09 -11.46 8.48
N PHE A 43 -20.81 -10.19 8.13
CA PHE A 43 -20.69 -9.10 9.10
C PHE A 43 -21.85 -8.09 9.04
N GLY A 44 -22.67 -8.12 8.01
CA GLY A 44 -23.70 -7.12 7.72
C GLY A 44 -23.27 -6.08 6.67
N LEU A 45 -24.10 -5.09 6.42
CA LEU A 45 -23.89 -4.09 5.36
C LEU A 45 -22.60 -3.28 5.57
N CYS A 46 -21.97 -2.90 4.46
CA CYS A 46 -20.85 -1.96 4.47
C CYS A 46 -21.24 -0.64 5.17
N GLY A 47 -20.40 -0.18 6.06
CA GLY A 47 -20.66 0.98 6.95
C GLY A 47 -21.34 0.61 8.27
N ILE A 48 -21.95 -0.57 8.39
CA ILE A 48 -22.63 -1.05 9.60
C ILE A 48 -21.90 -2.25 10.21
N GLY A 49 -21.66 -3.30 9.43
CA GLY A 49 -21.02 -4.53 9.87
C GLY A 49 -19.56 -4.65 9.43
N TRP A 50 -19.21 -4.01 8.35
CA TRP A 50 -17.82 -3.82 7.91
C TRP A 50 -17.66 -2.45 7.25
N LYS A 51 -16.45 -1.91 7.25
CA LYS A 51 -16.11 -0.65 6.61
C LYS A 51 -14.64 -0.63 6.26
N PHE A 52 -14.24 0.31 5.41
CA PHE A 52 -12.82 0.57 5.16
C PHE A 52 -12.53 2.06 5.06
N GLU A 53 -11.28 2.41 5.25
CA GLU A 53 -10.74 3.76 5.10
C GLU A 53 -9.51 3.69 4.22
N ILE A 54 -9.32 4.68 3.36
CA ILE A 54 -8.07 4.85 2.63
C ILE A 54 -7.08 5.48 3.60
N ALA A 55 -6.13 4.68 4.07
CA ALA A 55 -5.12 5.13 5.03
C ALA A 55 -4.01 5.94 4.35
N ASP A 56 -3.65 5.55 3.11
CA ASP A 56 -2.63 6.25 2.32
C ASP A 56 -2.84 6.00 0.82
N LYS A 57 -2.32 6.93 0.01
CA LYS A 57 -2.24 6.79 -1.45
C LYS A 57 -1.00 7.52 -1.98
N GLU A 58 -0.27 6.85 -2.85
CA GLU A 58 0.96 7.38 -3.44
C GLU A 58 0.96 7.21 -4.96
N MET A 59 1.35 8.25 -5.68
CA MET A 59 1.57 8.19 -7.13
C MET A 59 3.06 8.11 -7.40
N VAL A 60 3.48 7.07 -8.13
CA VAL A 60 4.88 6.80 -8.43
C VAL A 60 5.11 6.88 -9.93
N PRO A 61 5.82 7.91 -10.43
CA PRO A 61 6.25 7.96 -11.81
C PRO A 61 7.28 6.88 -12.12
N VAL A 62 7.07 6.13 -13.20
CA VAL A 62 8.05 5.16 -13.72
C VAL A 62 8.94 5.87 -14.72
N GLN A 63 10.12 6.33 -14.28
CA GLN A 63 11.03 7.18 -15.07
C GLN A 63 11.41 6.58 -16.43
N GLN A 64 11.56 5.25 -16.51
CA GLN A 64 11.97 4.55 -17.72
C GLN A 64 10.90 4.50 -18.81
N THR A 65 9.62 4.53 -18.44
CA THR A 65 8.50 4.36 -19.37
C THR A 65 7.63 5.60 -19.50
N GLY A 66 7.70 6.51 -18.52
CA GLY A 66 6.81 7.68 -18.38
C GLY A 66 5.41 7.32 -17.87
N GLU A 67 5.17 6.06 -17.51
CA GLU A 67 3.93 5.61 -16.89
C GLU A 67 3.83 6.11 -15.45
N VAL A 68 2.62 6.19 -14.91
CA VAL A 68 2.39 6.57 -13.51
C VAL A 68 1.57 5.48 -12.83
N MET A 69 2.12 4.91 -11.78
CA MET A 69 1.41 3.97 -10.91
C MET A 69 0.75 4.71 -9.75
N ILE A 70 -0.34 4.17 -9.25
CA ILE A 70 -0.93 4.54 -7.97
C ILE A 70 -0.89 3.35 -7.04
N PHE A 71 -0.43 3.57 -5.82
CA PHE A 71 -0.53 2.63 -4.72
C PHE A 71 -1.52 3.16 -3.70
N VAL A 72 -2.33 2.28 -3.15
CA VAL A 72 -3.35 2.59 -2.15
C VAL A 72 -3.16 1.65 -0.97
N VAL A 73 -3.17 2.21 0.23
CA VAL A 73 -3.27 1.45 1.48
C VAL A 73 -4.66 1.67 2.06
N VAL A 74 -5.36 0.59 2.37
CA VAL A 74 -6.64 0.63 3.06
C VAL A 74 -6.52 0.01 4.44
N ASN A 75 -7.33 0.48 5.37
CA ASN A 75 -7.64 -0.19 6.62
C ASN A 75 -9.06 -0.73 6.55
N LEU A 76 -9.21 -2.04 6.55
CA LEU A 76 -10.49 -2.72 6.66
C LEU A 76 -10.81 -2.90 8.15
N TYR A 77 -12.09 -2.73 8.50
CA TYR A 77 -12.64 -2.98 9.82
C TYR A 77 -13.85 -3.90 9.68
N VAL A 78 -13.96 -4.87 10.57
CA VAL A 78 -15.13 -5.74 10.69
C VAL A 78 -15.70 -5.65 12.11
N LYS A 79 -16.99 -5.86 12.25
CA LYS A 79 -17.68 -5.81 13.53
C LYS A 79 -17.87 -7.24 14.04
N ASP A 80 -17.50 -7.49 15.30
CA ASP A 80 -17.76 -8.73 16.02
C ASP A 80 -18.60 -8.37 17.26
N GLY A 81 -19.87 -8.79 17.24
CA GLY A 81 -20.86 -8.30 18.18
C GLY A 81 -21.01 -6.77 18.11
N GLU A 82 -20.80 -6.08 19.23
CA GLU A 82 -20.85 -4.60 19.30
C GLU A 82 -19.50 -3.91 19.08
N SER A 83 -18.42 -4.66 18.94
CA SER A 83 -17.05 -4.12 18.86
C SER A 83 -16.51 -4.11 17.44
N TRP A 84 -15.81 -3.03 17.08
CA TRP A 84 -15.04 -3.00 15.83
C TRP A 84 -13.66 -3.64 16.02
N SER A 85 -13.18 -4.32 15.01
CA SER A 85 -11.81 -4.83 14.97
C SER A 85 -10.78 -3.69 15.00
N ALA A 86 -9.53 -4.03 15.33
CA ALA A 86 -8.39 -3.20 14.98
C ALA A 86 -8.31 -3.04 13.43
N PRO A 87 -7.61 -2.00 12.91
CA PRO A 87 -7.42 -1.84 11.47
C PRO A 87 -6.70 -3.05 10.87
N ILE A 88 -7.24 -3.57 9.77
CA ILE A 88 -6.69 -4.69 9.02
C ILE A 88 -6.12 -4.10 7.72
N PRO A 89 -4.79 -3.95 7.59
CA PRO A 89 -4.19 -3.25 6.46
C PRO A 89 -4.21 -4.10 5.19
N GLY A 90 -4.38 -3.45 4.06
CA GLY A 90 -4.18 -4.03 2.74
C GLY A 90 -3.62 -3.00 1.78
N CYS A 91 -2.73 -3.40 0.89
CA CYS A 91 -2.23 -2.53 -0.15
C CYS A 91 -2.55 -3.09 -1.54
N GLY A 92 -2.75 -2.18 -2.49
CA GLY A 92 -3.00 -2.50 -3.89
C GLY A 92 -2.46 -1.40 -4.80
N GLY A 93 -2.32 -1.71 -6.07
CA GLY A 93 -1.80 -0.73 -7.02
C GLY A 93 -2.23 -1.03 -8.45
N ASP A 94 -2.27 0.04 -9.24
CA ASP A 94 -2.52 -0.01 -10.69
C ASP A 94 -1.87 1.20 -11.38
N PHE A 95 -1.99 1.27 -12.71
CA PHE A 95 -1.53 2.41 -13.48
C PHE A 95 -2.62 3.48 -13.61
N LEU A 96 -2.28 4.74 -13.33
CA LEU A 96 -3.08 5.92 -13.69
C LEU A 96 -2.77 6.39 -15.12
N ILE A 97 -1.51 6.29 -15.52
CA ILE A 97 -1.06 6.55 -16.88
C ILE A 97 -0.31 5.31 -17.33
N LYS A 98 -0.75 4.70 -18.40
CA LYS A 98 -0.15 3.49 -18.96
C LYS A 98 0.12 3.64 -20.45
N ARG A 99 1.06 2.86 -20.94
CA ARG A 99 1.41 2.78 -22.36
C ARG A 99 0.79 1.54 -22.98
N ASP A 100 0.15 1.71 -24.11
CA ASP A 100 -0.27 0.62 -24.98
C ASP A 100 0.23 0.83 -26.42
N LYS A 101 -0.31 0.06 -27.36
CA LYS A 101 0.03 0.16 -28.79
C LYS A 101 -0.32 1.52 -29.44
N ASN A 102 -1.20 2.31 -28.82
CA ASN A 102 -1.65 3.62 -29.29
C ASN A 102 -0.89 4.77 -28.61
N GLY A 103 0.02 4.48 -27.66
CA GLY A 103 0.80 5.47 -26.93
C GLY A 103 0.43 5.56 -25.46
N MET A 104 0.75 6.71 -24.86
CA MET A 104 0.46 7.00 -23.44
C MET A 104 -0.98 7.49 -23.32
N HIS A 105 -1.72 6.94 -22.37
CA HIS A 105 -3.08 7.38 -22.08
C HIS A 105 -3.42 7.27 -20.58
N GLY A 106 -4.36 8.10 -20.14
CA GLY A 106 -4.92 8.03 -18.78
C GLY A 106 -5.79 6.79 -18.59
N ASN A 107 -5.74 6.22 -17.40
CA ASN A 107 -6.56 5.10 -16.97
C ASN A 107 -7.47 5.58 -15.83
N ASP A 108 -8.71 5.91 -16.15
CA ASP A 108 -9.71 6.41 -15.20
C ASP A 108 -10.16 5.35 -14.18
N ASP A 109 -9.95 4.07 -14.48
CA ASP A 109 -10.20 2.97 -13.57
C ASP A 109 -9.03 2.69 -12.62
N GLY A 110 -7.84 3.23 -12.85
CA GLY A 110 -6.62 2.89 -12.12
C GLY A 110 -6.76 3.03 -10.60
N LEU A 111 -7.34 4.13 -10.11
CA LEU A 111 -7.59 4.31 -8.69
C LEU A 111 -8.61 3.30 -8.14
N LYS A 112 -9.69 3.04 -8.87
CA LYS A 112 -10.72 2.06 -8.47
C LYS A 112 -10.13 0.65 -8.38
N MET A 113 -9.30 0.28 -9.33
CA MET A 113 -8.62 -1.02 -9.37
C MET A 113 -7.62 -1.16 -8.21
N ALA A 114 -6.84 -0.12 -7.91
CA ALA A 114 -5.92 -0.10 -6.78
C ALA A 114 -6.65 -0.24 -5.44
N ILE A 115 -7.79 0.45 -5.23
CA ILE A 115 -8.63 0.30 -4.03
C ILE A 115 -9.20 -1.12 -3.94
N THR A 116 -9.72 -1.67 -5.03
CA THR A 116 -10.29 -3.02 -5.07
C THR A 116 -9.24 -4.08 -4.74
N ASP A 117 -8.02 -3.93 -5.26
CA ASP A 117 -6.90 -4.83 -4.95
C ASP A 117 -6.47 -4.69 -3.48
N ALA A 118 -6.32 -3.46 -2.98
CA ALA A 118 -6.00 -3.20 -1.58
C ALA A 118 -7.02 -3.83 -0.62
N LEU A 119 -8.32 -3.61 -0.88
CA LEU A 119 -9.38 -4.19 -0.06
C LEU A 119 -9.43 -5.72 -0.16
N GLY A 120 -9.20 -6.27 -1.36
CA GLY A 120 -9.06 -7.72 -1.55
C GLY A 120 -7.88 -8.31 -0.78
N ASN A 121 -6.78 -7.57 -0.63
CA ASN A 121 -5.62 -7.98 0.15
C ASN A 121 -5.87 -7.90 1.66
N ALA A 122 -6.57 -6.88 2.16
CA ALA A 122 -7.02 -6.82 3.55
C ALA A 122 -7.99 -7.97 3.89
N ALA A 123 -8.98 -8.23 3.03
CA ALA A 123 -9.97 -9.29 3.22
C ALA A 123 -9.35 -10.71 3.31
N LYS A 124 -8.22 -10.96 2.65
CA LYS A 124 -7.48 -12.23 2.79
C LYS A 124 -7.04 -12.49 4.23
N MET A 125 -6.74 -11.46 5.00
CA MET A 125 -6.25 -11.61 6.38
C MET A 125 -7.34 -12.12 7.32
N ILE A 126 -8.61 -11.88 6.99
CA ILE A 126 -9.76 -12.41 7.74
C ILE A 126 -10.31 -13.72 7.16
N GLY A 127 -9.64 -14.27 6.14
CA GLY A 127 -9.96 -15.59 5.60
C GLY A 127 -10.78 -15.58 4.32
N VAL A 128 -11.17 -14.43 3.76
CA VAL A 128 -11.94 -14.37 2.51
C VAL A 128 -11.21 -15.11 1.39
N ALA A 129 -11.86 -16.13 0.84
CA ALA A 129 -11.34 -17.01 -0.20
C ALA A 129 -10.03 -17.76 0.16
N ALA A 130 -9.77 -18.01 1.44
CA ALA A 130 -8.52 -18.62 1.89
C ALA A 130 -8.21 -19.96 1.19
N ASP A 131 -9.21 -20.79 0.89
CA ASP A 131 -9.01 -22.08 0.22
C ASP A 131 -8.55 -21.93 -1.24
N VAL A 132 -8.93 -20.85 -1.92
CA VAL A 132 -8.43 -20.51 -3.27
C VAL A 132 -6.95 -20.15 -3.22
N TYR A 133 -6.56 -19.26 -2.29
CA TYR A 133 -5.16 -18.85 -2.14
C TYR A 133 -4.25 -19.98 -1.65
N ARG A 134 -4.82 -20.96 -0.95
CA ARG A 134 -4.13 -22.22 -0.54
C ARG A 134 -3.99 -23.24 -1.67
N GLY A 135 -4.53 -22.96 -2.86
CA GLY A 135 -4.44 -23.83 -4.02
C GLY A 135 -5.37 -25.06 -3.97
N LYS A 136 -6.48 -25.00 -3.21
CA LYS A 136 -7.47 -26.10 -3.16
C LYS A 136 -8.40 -26.14 -4.38
N PHE A 137 -8.34 -25.12 -5.22
CA PHE A 137 -9.07 -25.01 -6.48
C PHE A 137 -8.09 -24.92 -7.63
N ASP A 138 -8.49 -25.30 -8.83
CA ASP A 138 -7.67 -25.07 -10.03
C ASP A 138 -7.77 -23.61 -10.48
N THR A 139 -6.96 -22.77 -9.87
CA THR A 139 -6.96 -21.33 -10.04
C THR A 139 -5.56 -20.80 -10.41
N LYS A 140 -5.48 -19.50 -10.72
CA LYS A 140 -4.20 -18.82 -10.97
C LYS A 140 -3.23 -18.88 -9.78
N PHE A 141 -3.72 -19.20 -8.59
CA PHE A 141 -2.91 -19.31 -7.38
C PHE A 141 -2.32 -20.70 -7.15
N ASN A 142 -2.78 -21.73 -7.91
CA ASN A 142 -2.18 -23.07 -7.84
C ASN A 142 -0.78 -23.03 -8.43
N ARG A 143 0.21 -23.26 -7.61
CA ARG A 143 1.55 -23.62 -8.11
C ARG A 143 1.47 -25.07 -8.59
N ASN A 144 1.54 -25.28 -9.91
CA ASN A 144 1.60 -26.61 -10.49
C ASN A 144 2.84 -27.34 -9.95
N GLU A 145 2.66 -28.27 -9.00
CA GLU A 145 3.71 -29.17 -8.53
C GLU A 145 4.29 -30.01 -9.68
N LYS A 146 3.53 -30.24 -10.74
CA LYS A 146 4.01 -30.92 -11.98
C LYS A 146 5.13 -30.19 -12.69
N ASN A 147 5.25 -28.86 -12.57
CA ASN A 147 6.36 -28.11 -13.18
C ASN A 147 7.57 -27.98 -12.25
N ALA A 148 7.43 -28.21 -10.95
CA ALA A 148 8.56 -28.19 -10.03
C ALA A 148 9.47 -29.41 -10.16
N SER A 149 8.93 -30.54 -10.60
CA SER A 149 9.69 -31.78 -10.81
C SER A 149 10.42 -31.83 -12.15
N GLN A 150 9.96 -31.10 -13.16
CA GLN A 150 10.61 -31.04 -14.50
C GLN A 150 11.65 -29.93 -14.63
N SER A 151 11.60 -28.89 -13.79
CA SER A 151 12.60 -27.80 -13.88
C SER A 151 13.94 -28.12 -13.22
N ARG A 152 14.07 -29.28 -12.56
CA ARG A 152 15.36 -29.73 -11.98
C ARG A 152 16.29 -30.42 -12.98
N PHE A 153 15.84 -30.70 -14.20
CA PHE A 153 16.62 -31.52 -15.16
C PHE A 153 16.83 -30.94 -16.56
N ASN A 154 16.44 -29.69 -16.85
CA ASN A 154 16.77 -29.05 -18.13
C ASN A 154 17.23 -27.61 -17.94
N GLY A 155 18.49 -27.47 -17.57
CA GLY A 155 19.21 -26.20 -17.69
C GLY A 155 19.66 -26.00 -19.13
N GLN A 156 18.82 -25.42 -19.98
CA GLN A 156 19.29 -24.72 -21.19
C GLN A 156 18.19 -23.78 -21.73
N ASN A 157 18.52 -22.49 -21.69
CA ASN A 157 18.13 -21.40 -22.56
C ASN A 157 16.63 -21.13 -22.83
N ASN A 158 16.04 -20.27 -21.98
CA ASN A 158 14.99 -19.37 -22.46
C ASN A 158 15.11 -17.99 -21.73
N PRO A 159 15.56 -16.91 -22.41
CA PRO A 159 15.91 -15.64 -21.77
C PRO A 159 14.70 -14.81 -21.29
N ALA A 160 13.47 -15.20 -21.59
CA ALA A 160 12.28 -14.40 -21.30
C ALA A 160 11.63 -14.67 -19.93
N LYS A 161 12.04 -15.71 -19.18
CA LYS A 161 11.47 -16.06 -17.86
C LYS A 161 12.34 -15.72 -16.66
N GLY A 162 13.59 -15.28 -16.89
CA GLY A 162 14.57 -15.03 -15.82
C GLY A 162 14.37 -13.73 -15.06
N ASN A 163 13.72 -12.72 -15.66
CA ASN A 163 13.74 -11.35 -15.12
C ASN A 163 12.65 -11.07 -14.07
N TYR A 164 11.54 -11.81 -14.06
CA TYR A 164 10.45 -11.51 -13.14
C TYR A 164 10.70 -12.07 -11.73
N THR A 165 11.23 -13.27 -11.63
CA THR A 165 11.53 -13.92 -10.35
C THR A 165 12.77 -13.31 -9.65
N GLN A 166 13.76 -12.85 -10.44
CA GLN A 166 14.91 -12.13 -9.88
C GLN A 166 14.56 -10.72 -9.43
N ALA A 167 13.62 -10.04 -10.12
CA ALA A 167 13.15 -8.72 -9.71
C ALA A 167 12.33 -8.78 -8.41
N VAL A 168 11.49 -9.80 -8.21
CA VAL A 168 10.73 -9.99 -6.96
C VAL A 168 11.66 -10.40 -5.81
N ALA A 169 12.57 -11.35 -6.03
CA ALA A 169 13.56 -11.74 -5.01
C ALA A 169 14.54 -10.60 -4.66
N LYS A 170 14.85 -9.73 -5.61
CA LYS A 170 15.66 -8.52 -5.38
C LYS A 170 14.87 -7.45 -4.63
N ARG A 171 13.55 -7.34 -4.87
CA ARG A 171 12.65 -6.44 -4.11
C ARG A 171 12.42 -6.92 -2.68
N GLU A 172 12.23 -8.22 -2.46
CA GLU A 172 12.15 -8.78 -1.11
C GLU A 172 13.46 -8.59 -0.35
N LYS A 173 14.62 -8.79 -0.99
CA LYS A 173 15.93 -8.48 -0.38
C LYS A 173 16.10 -6.98 -0.12
N THR A 174 15.58 -6.10 -0.98
CA THR A 174 15.65 -4.65 -0.78
C THR A 174 14.71 -4.19 0.34
N ALA A 175 13.52 -4.78 0.46
CA ALA A 175 12.60 -4.53 1.57
C ALA A 175 13.15 -5.06 2.92
N TYR A 176 13.83 -6.22 2.92
CA TYR A 176 14.54 -6.72 4.10
C TYR A 176 15.83 -5.94 4.41
N GLN A 177 16.46 -5.32 3.41
CA GLN A 177 17.64 -4.46 3.62
C GLN A 177 17.26 -3.05 4.11
N GLN A 178 16.03 -2.58 3.90
CA GLN A 178 15.52 -1.34 4.48
C GLN A 178 15.16 -1.46 5.97
N ALA A 179 15.14 -2.68 6.52
CA ALA A 179 15.10 -2.95 7.96
C ALA A 179 16.49 -3.01 8.61
N GLN A 180 17.55 -2.56 7.92
CA GLN A 180 18.87 -2.38 8.54
C GLN A 180 18.93 -1.09 9.37
N PRO A 181 19.76 -1.03 10.42
CA PRO A 181 19.81 0.12 11.32
C PRO A 181 20.04 1.39 10.49
N LYS A 182 19.16 2.39 10.73
CA LYS A 182 19.20 3.71 10.06
C LYS A 182 20.65 4.21 10.10
N LYS A 183 21.27 4.39 8.93
CA LYS A 183 22.57 5.07 8.84
C LYS A 183 22.43 6.39 9.60
N THR A 184 23.37 6.66 10.49
CA THR A 184 23.44 7.96 11.16
C THR A 184 23.46 9.05 10.07
N PRO A 185 22.50 10.00 10.08
CA PRO A 185 22.44 11.05 9.05
C PRO A 185 23.75 11.86 9.09
N THR A 186 24.33 12.09 7.94
CA THR A 186 25.64 12.74 7.79
C THR A 186 25.62 13.99 6.90
N THR A 187 24.50 14.24 6.22
CA THR A 187 24.33 15.38 5.33
C THR A 187 23.05 16.16 5.65
N VAL A 188 22.98 17.43 5.20
CA VAL A 188 21.75 18.24 5.30
C VAL A 188 20.59 17.55 4.60
N HIS A 189 20.85 16.90 3.47
CA HIS A 189 19.84 16.16 2.74
C HIS A 189 19.29 14.95 3.51
N ASP A 190 20.13 14.23 4.24
CA ASP A 190 19.67 13.10 5.08
C ASP A 190 18.70 13.61 6.18
N TYR A 191 19.00 14.76 6.79
CA TYR A 191 18.11 15.37 7.78
C TYR A 191 16.85 15.95 7.15
N TYR A 192 16.91 16.46 5.92
CA TYR A 192 15.73 16.88 5.18
C TYR A 192 14.77 15.71 4.96
N GLU A 193 15.24 14.58 4.44
CA GLU A 193 14.41 13.39 4.20
C GLU A 193 13.76 12.90 5.51
N LEU A 194 14.53 12.81 6.59
CA LEU A 194 13.99 12.43 7.90
C LEU A 194 12.93 13.41 8.43
N THR A 195 13.16 14.71 8.23
CA THR A 195 12.21 15.77 8.63
C THR A 195 10.90 15.65 7.88
N ILE A 196 10.97 15.44 6.56
CA ILE A 196 9.79 15.30 5.71
C ILE A 196 9.05 13.99 6.01
N GLU A 197 9.78 12.88 6.22
CA GLU A 197 9.19 11.60 6.63
C GLU A 197 8.41 11.75 7.95
N TRP A 198 9.03 12.36 8.96
CA TRP A 198 8.39 12.62 10.24
C TRP A 198 7.18 13.54 10.12
N ALA A 199 7.32 14.65 9.37
CA ALA A 199 6.25 15.63 9.21
C ALA A 199 5.03 15.08 8.46
N ARG A 200 5.23 14.18 7.49
CA ARG A 200 4.14 13.44 6.82
C ARG A 200 3.41 12.54 7.80
N ALA A 201 4.15 11.75 8.58
CA ALA A 201 3.58 10.82 9.55
C ALA A 201 2.73 11.54 10.62
N HIS A 202 3.10 12.79 10.97
CA HIS A 202 2.44 13.58 12.00
C HIS A 202 1.52 14.69 11.45
N ARG A 203 1.26 14.72 10.12
CA ARG A 203 0.44 15.73 9.43
C ARG A 203 0.94 17.18 9.66
N ALA A 204 2.24 17.35 9.81
CA ALA A 204 2.91 18.58 10.20
C ALA A 204 3.66 19.30 9.06
N ILE A 205 3.48 18.88 7.81
CA ILE A 205 4.20 19.45 6.64
C ILE A 205 4.04 20.97 6.55
N ALA A 206 2.84 21.48 6.82
CA ALA A 206 2.56 22.92 6.71
C ALA A 206 3.39 23.76 7.69
N PHE A 207 3.87 23.19 8.79
CA PHE A 207 4.66 23.89 9.79
C PHE A 207 6.15 24.01 9.46
N ILE A 208 6.68 23.16 8.57
CA ILE A 208 8.13 23.08 8.31
C ILE A 208 8.68 24.40 7.78
N GLY A 209 8.08 24.97 6.74
CA GLY A 209 8.53 26.25 6.15
C GLY A 209 8.47 27.42 7.14
N PRO A 210 7.34 27.69 7.81
CA PRO A 210 7.24 28.71 8.85
C PRO A 210 8.27 28.54 9.97
N LEU A 211 8.49 27.33 10.47
CA LEU A 211 9.46 27.05 11.53
C LEU A 211 10.90 27.26 11.11
N LEU A 212 11.27 26.92 9.86
CA LEU A 212 12.60 27.23 9.30
C LEU A 212 12.84 28.73 9.28
N ASN A 213 11.87 29.50 8.84
CA ASN A 213 11.97 30.95 8.80
C ASN A 213 12.04 31.58 10.22
N GLU A 214 11.18 31.10 11.14
CA GLU A 214 11.13 31.61 12.52
C GLU A 214 12.42 31.34 13.30
N LYS A 215 12.95 30.10 13.18
CA LYS A 215 14.08 29.65 14.04
C LYS A 215 15.46 29.90 13.42
N PHE A 216 15.56 29.88 12.08
CA PHE A 216 16.85 29.94 11.39
C PHE A 216 16.94 31.07 10.37
N HIS A 217 15.86 31.83 10.12
CA HIS A 217 15.78 32.87 9.08
C HIS A 217 16.12 32.33 7.67
N LYS A 218 15.71 31.09 7.39
CA LYS A 218 15.94 30.39 6.12
C LYS A 218 14.61 30.10 5.42
N GLY A 219 14.61 30.25 4.10
CA GLY A 219 13.43 29.95 3.28
C GLY A 219 13.32 28.50 2.86
N LYS A 220 14.45 27.78 2.82
CA LYS A 220 14.54 26.39 2.38
C LYS A 220 15.43 25.57 3.29
N PHE A 221 15.15 24.28 3.40
CA PHE A 221 15.94 23.38 4.24
C PHE A 221 17.39 23.22 3.77
N GLU A 222 17.61 23.27 2.46
CA GLU A 222 18.94 23.16 1.85
C GLU A 222 19.88 24.34 2.19
N GLU A 223 19.32 25.44 2.69
CA GLU A 223 20.09 26.61 3.14
C GLU A 223 20.64 26.44 4.58
N LEU A 224 20.23 25.39 5.30
CA LEU A 224 20.76 25.09 6.62
C LEU A 224 22.18 24.53 6.53
N THR A 225 22.95 24.82 7.55
CA THR A 225 24.21 24.09 7.82
C THR A 225 23.87 22.73 8.43
N LEU A 226 24.80 21.78 8.37
CA LEU A 226 24.60 20.44 8.95
C LEU A 226 24.23 20.48 10.45
N PRO A 227 24.88 21.29 11.31
CA PRO A 227 24.47 21.43 12.72
C PRO A 227 23.06 22.01 12.88
N GLU A 228 22.65 22.97 12.04
CA GLU A 228 21.31 23.54 12.07
C GLU A 228 20.25 22.52 11.63
N ALA A 229 20.49 21.74 10.58
CA ALA A 229 19.60 20.68 10.13
C ALA A 229 19.43 19.60 11.19
N GLN A 230 20.52 19.21 11.86
CA GLN A 230 20.49 18.29 12.98
C GLN A 230 19.70 18.84 14.18
N ALA A 231 19.94 20.10 14.54
CA ALA A 231 19.23 20.76 15.63
C ALA A 231 17.73 20.89 15.34
N PHE A 232 17.37 21.24 14.09
CA PHE A 232 15.98 21.33 13.66
C PHE A 232 15.28 19.98 13.80
N TYR A 233 15.87 18.92 13.24
CA TYR A 233 15.29 17.59 13.30
C TYR A 233 15.15 17.06 14.73
N ASN A 234 16.14 17.22 15.58
CA ASN A 234 16.13 16.75 16.95
C ASN A 234 15.07 17.45 17.83
N ASN A 235 14.68 18.69 17.47
CA ASN A 235 13.66 19.44 18.21
C ASN A 235 12.31 19.51 17.48
N LEU A 236 12.17 18.82 16.34
CA LEU A 236 11.02 18.95 15.44
C LEU A 236 9.67 18.76 16.11
N GLU A 237 9.54 17.72 16.92
CA GLU A 237 8.28 17.41 17.63
C GLU A 237 7.88 18.55 18.58
N SER A 238 8.83 19.12 19.34
CA SER A 238 8.58 20.23 20.24
C SER A 238 8.20 21.50 19.50
N LEU A 239 8.93 21.79 18.40
CA LEU A 239 8.68 22.98 17.57
C LEU A 239 7.29 22.95 16.92
N VAL A 240 6.89 21.79 16.42
CA VAL A 240 5.56 21.62 15.83
C VAL A 240 4.46 21.75 16.86
N LYS A 241 4.62 21.15 18.04
CA LYS A 241 3.64 21.31 19.14
C LYS A 241 3.47 22.76 19.59
N GLU A 242 4.58 23.50 19.69
CA GLU A 242 4.53 24.94 20.01
C GLU A 242 3.81 25.75 18.93
N ALA A 243 4.05 25.43 17.64
CA ALA A 243 3.39 26.10 16.53
C ALA A 243 1.89 25.81 16.49
N GLN A 244 1.49 24.55 16.70
CA GLN A 244 0.09 24.15 16.78
C GLN A 244 -0.65 24.84 17.93
N ALA A 245 -0.05 24.92 19.11
CA ALA A 245 -0.65 25.60 20.25
C ALA A 245 -0.85 27.11 20.01
N LYS A 246 0.07 27.76 19.28
CA LYS A 246 -0.09 29.18 18.86
C LYS A 246 -1.24 29.36 17.87
N ASP A 247 -1.39 28.45 16.90
CA ASP A 247 -2.48 28.49 15.93
C ASP A 247 -3.83 28.30 16.61
N ASP A 248 -3.92 27.38 17.55
CA ASP A 248 -5.13 27.14 18.35
C ASP A 248 -5.52 28.37 19.19
N GLU A 249 -4.56 29.01 19.84
CA GLU A 249 -4.79 30.26 20.63
C GLU A 249 -5.27 31.42 19.73
N ILE A 250 -4.72 31.55 18.50
CA ILE A 250 -5.16 32.56 17.54
C ILE A 250 -6.60 32.29 17.09
N LEU A 251 -6.93 31.02 16.84
CA LEU A 251 -8.26 30.62 16.42
C LEU A 251 -9.29 30.91 17.52
N GLU A 252 -9.01 30.58 18.78
CA GLU A 252 -9.89 30.86 19.92
C GLU A 252 -10.14 32.36 20.08
N LYS A 253 -9.08 33.20 19.96
CA LYS A 253 -9.22 34.66 20.03
C LYS A 253 -10.00 35.27 18.87
N SER A 254 -10.02 34.61 17.71
CA SER A 254 -10.76 35.06 16.53
C SER A 254 -12.26 34.71 16.57
N MET A 255 -12.63 33.77 17.44
CA MET A 255 -14.02 33.30 17.62
C MET A 255 -14.71 33.91 18.85
N ALA A 256 -13.99 34.67 19.67
CA ALA A 256 -14.48 35.38 20.84
C ALA A 256 -14.81 36.85 20.52
#